data_e134856abbbb6f8c233170e61155bd8e
#
_entry.id   e134856abbbb6f8c233170e61155bd8e
#
_cell.length_a   1.000
_cell.length_b   1.000
_cell.length_c   1.000
_cell.angle_alpha   90.00
_cell.angle_beta   90.00
_cell.angle_gamma   90.00
#
_symmetry.space_group_name_H-M   'P 1'
#
loop_
_entity.id
_entity.type
_entity.pdbx_description
1 polymer ?
#
loop_
_entity_poly.entity_id
_entity_poly.type
_entity_poly.pdbx_seq_one_letter_code
_entity_poly.pdbx_strand_id
1 'polypeptide(L)'
;MAKNFTDLTGKKAIVTGGAQGLSYGAAEGLMEAGAEVCIMDINPKVADVAKAFCERGFKCSAVTANLGDKKERREKFLEAVEKLGGHLDILVNGAGVQRRHKCEEFPEEDWEFVLNVNLNAVFALSQMAGQTFIRQGSGGKIINFASMLAFFGGYTVPAYAASKGGIAQLTKALCNEWAEKNINVNAIAPGYMDTEMNTALTDPNNPRFKEITDRIPHKRWGTPEDVKGPIIFLASSASDYLDGAIIPVDGGYLVK
;
A
#
# COMPACT_ATOMS: atom_id res chain seq x y z
N MET A 1 26.54 -6.18 -19.66
CA MET A 1 26.15 -6.24 -18.24
C MET A 1 24.85 -7.04 -18.12
N ALA A 2 24.67 -7.84 -17.08
CA ALA A 2 23.42 -8.54 -16.86
C ALA A 2 22.31 -7.50 -16.60
N LYS A 3 21.10 -7.73 -17.13
CA LYS A 3 19.95 -6.84 -16.90
C LYS A 3 19.52 -6.97 -15.44
N ASN A 4 19.53 -5.84 -14.71
CA ASN A 4 18.95 -5.78 -13.37
C ASN A 4 17.44 -5.53 -13.51
N PHE A 5 16.63 -6.56 -13.33
CA PHE A 5 15.18 -6.47 -13.49
C PHE A 5 14.48 -5.66 -12.40
N THR A 6 15.14 -5.46 -11.24
CA THR A 6 14.58 -4.73 -10.09
C THR A 6 15.11 -3.30 -9.98
N ASP A 7 15.86 -2.82 -10.97
CA ASP A 7 16.34 -1.43 -11.03
C ASP A 7 15.17 -0.48 -11.34
N LEU A 8 14.96 0.49 -10.44
CA LEU A 8 13.94 1.53 -10.55
C LEU A 8 14.55 2.92 -10.81
N THR A 9 15.82 2.98 -11.22
CA THR A 9 16.50 4.25 -11.55
C THR A 9 15.71 5.05 -12.58
N GLY A 10 15.39 6.30 -12.24
CA GLY A 10 14.58 7.18 -13.07
C GLY A 10 13.07 6.97 -13.01
N LYS A 11 12.58 5.98 -12.25
CA LYS A 11 11.16 5.76 -11.99
C LYS A 11 10.64 6.73 -10.93
N LYS A 12 9.38 7.12 -11.07
CA LYS A 12 8.68 8.07 -10.20
C LYS A 12 7.48 7.43 -9.55
N ALA A 13 7.43 7.45 -8.23
CA ALA A 13 6.44 6.74 -7.45
C ALA A 13 5.68 7.64 -6.49
N ILE A 14 4.38 7.41 -6.34
CA ILE A 14 3.56 7.92 -5.24
C ILE A 14 3.30 6.79 -4.27
N VAL A 15 3.53 7.02 -2.98
CA VAL A 15 3.21 6.07 -1.89
C VAL A 15 2.29 6.74 -0.89
N THR A 16 1.08 6.21 -0.70
CA THR A 16 0.12 6.72 0.27
C THR A 16 0.26 6.03 1.62
N GLY A 17 0.06 6.77 2.73
CA GLY A 17 0.32 6.28 4.08
C GLY A 17 1.81 6.17 4.41
N GLY A 18 2.67 6.94 3.71
CA GLY A 18 4.11 6.76 3.72
C GLY A 18 4.85 7.34 4.92
N ALA A 19 4.15 7.96 5.88
CA ALA A 19 4.80 8.53 7.05
C ALA A 19 5.27 7.49 8.08
N GLN A 20 4.72 6.26 8.04
CA GLN A 20 5.00 5.22 9.03
C GLN A 20 4.64 3.82 8.53
N GLY A 21 5.00 2.79 9.32
CA GLY A 21 4.57 1.42 9.14
C GLY A 21 5.00 0.79 7.81
N LEU A 22 4.14 -0.07 7.25
CA LEU A 22 4.47 -0.82 6.03
C LEU A 22 4.68 0.07 4.80
N SER A 23 3.92 1.16 4.70
CA SER A 23 4.03 2.09 3.57
C SER A 23 5.32 2.91 3.63
N TYR A 24 5.84 3.21 4.84
CA TYR A 24 7.18 3.76 4.99
C TYR A 24 8.23 2.78 4.45
N GLY A 25 8.16 1.49 4.84
CA GLY A 25 9.05 0.45 4.29
C GLY A 25 8.92 0.30 2.76
N ALA A 26 7.70 0.39 2.23
CA ALA A 26 7.48 0.37 0.78
C ALA A 26 8.15 1.57 0.08
N ALA A 27 8.01 2.79 0.62
CA ALA A 27 8.64 3.99 0.07
C ALA A 27 10.18 3.88 0.13
N GLU A 28 10.72 3.44 1.27
CA GLU A 28 12.15 3.22 1.45
C GLU A 28 12.70 2.21 0.45
N GLY A 29 12.05 1.04 0.31
CA GLY A 29 12.47 0.02 -0.65
C GLY A 29 12.48 0.51 -2.11
N LEU A 30 11.47 1.30 -2.52
CA LEU A 30 11.45 1.90 -3.86
C LEU A 30 12.64 2.86 -4.07
N MET A 31 12.98 3.66 -3.06
CA MET A 31 14.12 4.57 -3.12
C MET A 31 15.46 3.83 -3.10
N GLU A 32 15.60 2.77 -2.32
CA GLU A 32 16.77 1.88 -2.32
C GLU A 32 17.00 1.24 -3.69
N ALA A 33 15.92 0.95 -4.43
CA ALA A 33 15.98 0.47 -5.80
C ALA A 33 16.19 1.58 -6.86
N GLY A 34 16.30 2.86 -6.46
CA GLY A 34 16.64 3.99 -7.32
C GLY A 34 15.48 4.88 -7.75
N ALA A 35 14.25 4.63 -7.27
CA ALA A 35 13.11 5.48 -7.61
C ALA A 35 13.14 6.84 -6.89
N GLU A 36 12.53 7.86 -7.53
CA GLU A 36 12.13 9.10 -6.88
C GLU A 36 10.72 8.93 -6.32
N VAL A 37 10.50 9.25 -5.03
CA VAL A 37 9.23 8.95 -4.33
C VAL A 37 8.59 10.22 -3.78
N CYS A 38 7.29 10.38 -4.02
CA CYS A 38 6.45 11.32 -3.27
C CYS A 38 5.59 10.54 -2.27
N ILE A 39 5.81 10.76 -0.98
CA ILE A 39 5.00 10.16 0.08
C ILE A 39 3.79 11.06 0.41
N MET A 40 2.61 10.45 0.50
CA MET A 40 1.37 11.14 0.88
C MET A 40 0.85 10.58 2.20
N ASP A 41 0.52 11.44 3.15
CA ASP A 41 -0.05 11.01 4.44
C ASP A 41 -0.93 12.10 5.03
N ILE A 42 -1.90 11.72 5.88
CA ILE A 42 -2.70 12.67 6.67
C ILE A 42 -1.88 13.28 7.81
N ASN A 43 -0.86 12.57 8.28
CA ASN A 43 0.02 13.03 9.35
C ASN A 43 0.95 14.14 8.81
N PRO A 44 0.91 15.37 9.35
CA PRO A 44 1.76 16.46 8.88
C PRO A 44 3.26 16.18 9.05
N LYS A 45 3.66 15.24 9.90
CA LYS A 45 5.05 14.77 10.03
C LYS A 45 5.59 14.13 8.76
N VAL A 46 4.77 13.87 7.75
CA VAL A 46 5.20 13.33 6.45
C VAL A 46 6.29 14.21 5.80
N ALA A 47 6.26 15.51 6.04
CA ALA A 47 7.31 16.43 5.56
C ALA A 47 8.67 16.16 6.23
N ASP A 48 8.69 15.90 7.53
CA ASP A 48 9.91 15.58 8.26
C ASP A 48 10.46 14.20 7.84
N VAL A 49 9.57 13.24 7.57
CA VAL A 49 9.95 11.92 7.04
C VAL A 49 10.61 12.05 5.68
N ALA A 50 10.04 12.83 4.76
CA ALA A 50 10.66 13.07 3.45
C ALA A 50 12.02 13.76 3.58
N LYS A 51 12.14 14.73 4.48
CA LYS A 51 13.42 15.40 4.76
C LYS A 51 14.47 14.40 5.27
N ALA A 52 14.10 13.52 6.21
CA ALA A 52 15.00 12.48 6.72
C ALA A 52 15.46 11.53 5.60
N PHE A 53 14.60 11.16 4.67
CA PHE A 53 14.99 10.39 3.48
C PHE A 53 15.97 11.15 2.59
N CYS A 54 15.74 12.45 2.37
CA CYS A 54 16.67 13.29 1.60
C CYS A 54 18.05 13.42 2.27
N GLU A 55 18.10 13.54 3.59
CA GLU A 55 19.35 13.56 4.37
C GLU A 55 20.15 12.25 4.24
N ARG A 56 19.47 11.14 3.96
CA ARG A 56 20.09 9.83 3.65
C ARG A 56 20.49 9.70 2.16
N GLY A 57 20.29 10.73 1.35
CA GLY A 57 20.66 10.77 -0.08
C GLY A 57 19.59 10.29 -1.04
N PHE A 58 18.37 9.99 -0.57
CA PHE A 58 17.26 9.59 -1.42
C PHE A 58 16.56 10.80 -2.06
N LYS A 59 15.88 10.58 -3.18
CA LYS A 59 15.00 11.56 -3.81
C LYS A 59 13.58 11.38 -3.27
N CYS A 60 13.19 12.19 -2.29
CA CYS A 60 11.91 12.12 -1.65
C CYS A 60 11.24 13.48 -1.55
N SER A 61 9.94 13.52 -1.79
CA SER A 61 9.06 14.65 -1.53
C SER A 61 7.84 14.22 -0.74
N ALA A 62 7.09 15.16 -0.17
CA ALA A 62 5.92 14.85 0.64
C ALA A 62 4.73 15.73 0.30
N VAL A 63 3.54 15.18 0.50
CA VAL A 63 2.25 15.88 0.42
C VAL A 63 1.39 15.46 1.62
N THR A 64 0.96 16.43 2.44
CA THR A 64 -0.03 16.16 3.47
C THR A 64 -1.41 16.08 2.82
N ALA A 65 -2.13 14.98 3.04
CA ALA A 65 -3.40 14.71 2.37
C ALA A 65 -4.36 13.87 3.20
N ASN A 66 -5.57 14.36 3.39
CA ASN A 66 -6.68 13.56 3.88
C ASN A 66 -7.35 12.83 2.71
N LEU A 67 -7.03 11.56 2.52
CA LEU A 67 -7.57 10.74 1.44
C LEU A 67 -9.06 10.39 1.63
N GLY A 68 -9.61 10.60 2.81
CA GLY A 68 -11.05 10.50 3.08
C GLY A 68 -11.86 11.66 2.47
N ASP A 69 -11.26 12.83 2.27
CA ASP A 69 -11.90 13.95 1.58
C ASP A 69 -11.74 13.82 0.05
N LYS A 70 -12.88 13.79 -0.66
CA LYS A 70 -12.90 13.57 -2.12
C LYS A 70 -12.23 14.68 -2.91
N LYS A 71 -12.37 15.95 -2.46
CA LYS A 71 -11.81 17.11 -3.14
C LYS A 71 -10.31 17.19 -2.86
N GLU A 72 -9.94 17.14 -1.59
CA GLU A 72 -8.54 17.19 -1.15
C GLU A 72 -7.72 16.04 -1.77
N ARG A 73 -8.22 14.81 -1.75
CA ARG A 73 -7.58 13.64 -2.39
C ARG A 73 -7.21 13.90 -3.85
N ARG A 74 -8.12 14.52 -4.63
CA ARG A 74 -7.87 14.83 -6.04
C ARG A 74 -6.80 15.92 -6.20
N GLU A 75 -6.93 17.01 -5.46
CA GLU A 75 -5.98 18.14 -5.50
C GLU A 75 -4.57 17.68 -5.09
N LYS A 76 -4.49 16.92 -4.02
CA LYS A 76 -3.23 16.45 -3.45
C LYS A 76 -2.54 15.36 -4.29
N PHE A 77 -3.31 14.53 -5.00
CA PHE A 77 -2.72 13.61 -5.99
C PHE A 77 -2.06 14.38 -7.15
N LEU A 78 -2.71 15.42 -7.67
CA LEU A 78 -2.13 16.25 -8.72
C LEU A 78 -0.89 16.99 -8.23
N GLU A 79 -0.90 17.53 -7.00
CA GLU A 79 0.27 18.13 -6.36
C GLU A 79 1.43 17.12 -6.25
N ALA A 80 1.14 15.86 -5.88
CA ALA A 80 2.17 14.82 -5.80
C ALA A 80 2.78 14.51 -7.18
N VAL A 81 1.97 14.43 -8.22
CA VAL A 81 2.46 14.24 -9.60
C VAL A 81 3.31 15.44 -10.04
N GLU A 82 2.91 16.66 -9.71
CA GLU A 82 3.69 17.89 -10.01
C GLU A 82 5.06 17.88 -9.33
N LYS A 83 5.11 17.50 -8.03
CA LYS A 83 6.38 17.34 -7.28
C LYS A 83 7.32 16.30 -7.91
N LEU A 84 6.77 15.33 -8.61
CA LEU A 84 7.52 14.37 -9.41
C LEU A 84 7.83 14.87 -10.84
N GLY A 85 7.65 16.16 -11.11
CA GLY A 85 7.92 16.77 -12.43
C GLY A 85 6.91 16.39 -13.50
N GLY A 86 5.66 16.15 -13.12
CA GLY A 86 4.54 15.89 -14.03
C GLY A 86 4.49 14.48 -14.62
N HIS A 87 5.31 13.55 -14.11
CA HIS A 87 5.36 12.15 -14.57
C HIS A 87 5.13 11.17 -13.40
N LEU A 88 4.47 10.06 -13.69
CA LEU A 88 4.24 8.99 -12.72
C LEU A 88 4.49 7.63 -13.39
N ASP A 89 5.19 6.73 -12.73
CA ASP A 89 5.41 5.33 -13.15
C ASP A 89 4.72 4.34 -12.20
N ILE A 90 4.67 4.66 -10.89
CA ILE A 90 4.26 3.72 -9.85
C ILE A 90 3.32 4.40 -8.86
N LEU A 91 2.18 3.76 -8.57
CA LEU A 91 1.31 4.13 -7.45
C LEU A 91 1.27 2.98 -6.44
N VAL A 92 1.60 3.27 -5.18
CA VAL A 92 1.41 2.34 -4.05
C VAL A 92 0.29 2.86 -3.15
N ASN A 93 -0.83 2.16 -3.13
CA ASN A 93 -1.98 2.43 -2.29
C ASN A 93 -1.82 1.73 -0.93
N GLY A 94 -1.10 2.37 0.00
CA GLY A 94 -0.81 1.78 1.30
C GLY A 94 -1.51 2.44 2.48
N ALA A 95 -2.13 3.62 2.30
CA ALA A 95 -2.93 4.25 3.34
C ALA A 95 -4.10 3.37 3.74
N GLY A 96 -4.34 3.26 5.04
CA GLY A 96 -5.46 2.48 5.56
C GLY A 96 -5.71 2.74 7.03
N VAL A 97 -6.96 2.54 7.42
CA VAL A 97 -7.46 2.73 8.79
C VAL A 97 -8.24 1.50 9.24
N GLN A 98 -8.37 1.36 10.55
CA GLN A 98 -9.14 0.28 11.16
C GLN A 98 -10.01 0.83 12.30
N ARG A 99 -11.20 0.24 12.45
CA ARG A 99 -12.10 0.43 13.60
C ARG A 99 -12.50 -0.92 14.13
N ARG A 100 -12.65 -1.04 15.44
CA ARG A 100 -12.93 -2.31 16.13
C ARG A 100 -14.17 -2.19 16.99
N HIS A 101 -15.22 -2.89 16.59
CA HIS A 101 -16.47 -3.07 17.36
C HIS A 101 -17.00 -4.47 17.09
N LYS A 102 -17.84 -5.00 17.96
CA LYS A 102 -18.64 -6.19 17.64
C LYS A 102 -19.58 -5.89 16.47
N CYS A 103 -19.90 -6.87 15.65
CA CYS A 103 -20.69 -6.64 14.43
C CYS A 103 -22.06 -6.02 14.72
N GLU A 104 -22.74 -6.49 15.81
CA GLU A 104 -24.04 -6.02 16.24
C GLU A 104 -24.04 -4.60 16.82
N GLU A 105 -22.86 -4.08 17.16
CA GLU A 105 -22.66 -2.76 17.78
C GLU A 105 -21.81 -1.84 16.88
N PHE A 106 -21.51 -2.25 15.63
CA PHE A 106 -20.60 -1.51 14.78
C PHE A 106 -21.25 -0.21 14.28
N PRO A 107 -20.72 0.98 14.63
CA PRO A 107 -21.29 2.26 14.20
C PRO A 107 -21.23 2.41 12.68
N GLU A 108 -22.32 2.94 12.08
CA GLU A 108 -22.39 3.16 10.63
C GLU A 108 -21.34 4.17 10.16
N GLU A 109 -21.08 5.21 10.94
CA GLU A 109 -20.04 6.21 10.66
C GLU A 109 -18.63 5.61 10.63
N ASP A 110 -18.32 4.65 11.50
CA ASP A 110 -17.03 3.95 11.48
C ASP A 110 -16.92 2.97 10.31
N TRP A 111 -18.04 2.36 9.92
CA TRP A 111 -18.11 1.54 8.70
C TRP A 111 -17.83 2.39 7.45
N GLU A 112 -18.54 3.50 7.29
CA GLU A 112 -18.36 4.41 6.16
C GLU A 112 -16.95 5.00 6.13
N PHE A 113 -16.42 5.42 7.28
CA PHE A 113 -15.06 5.95 7.39
C PHE A 113 -14.03 4.95 6.89
N VAL A 114 -14.10 3.69 7.35
CA VAL A 114 -13.15 2.65 6.93
C VAL A 114 -13.27 2.36 5.43
N LEU A 115 -14.48 2.20 4.90
CA LEU A 115 -14.67 1.97 3.46
C LEU A 115 -14.21 3.15 2.62
N ASN A 116 -14.46 4.37 3.09
CA ASN A 116 -14.08 5.58 2.35
C ASN A 116 -12.56 5.69 2.20
N VAL A 117 -11.79 5.43 3.25
CA VAL A 117 -10.31 5.48 3.20
C VAL A 117 -9.74 4.24 2.51
N ASN A 118 -10.17 3.04 2.92
CA ASN A 118 -9.51 1.80 2.49
C ASN A 118 -9.92 1.32 1.10
N LEU A 119 -11.07 1.73 0.58
CA LEU A 119 -11.60 1.24 -0.69
C LEU A 119 -11.88 2.38 -1.68
N ASN A 120 -12.72 3.35 -1.30
CA ASN A 120 -13.11 4.43 -2.21
C ASN A 120 -11.92 5.32 -2.60
N ALA A 121 -11.03 5.62 -1.64
CA ALA A 121 -9.82 6.38 -1.93
C ALA A 121 -8.88 5.61 -2.86
N VAL A 122 -8.69 4.32 -2.62
CA VAL A 122 -7.83 3.47 -3.46
C VAL A 122 -8.36 3.41 -4.90
N PHE A 123 -9.68 3.23 -5.08
CA PHE A 123 -10.27 3.28 -6.43
C PHE A 123 -10.00 4.62 -7.11
N ALA A 124 -10.27 5.73 -6.43
CA ALA A 124 -10.12 7.06 -7.04
C ALA A 124 -8.65 7.39 -7.38
N LEU A 125 -7.69 7.03 -6.49
CA LEU A 125 -6.27 7.23 -6.75
C LEU A 125 -5.80 6.33 -7.91
N SER A 126 -6.23 5.07 -7.95
CA SER A 126 -5.93 4.15 -9.05
C SER A 126 -6.49 4.67 -10.38
N GLN A 127 -7.71 5.22 -10.38
CA GLN A 127 -8.31 5.82 -11.57
C GLN A 127 -7.50 7.02 -12.07
N MET A 128 -7.07 7.92 -11.17
CA MET A 128 -6.25 9.07 -11.53
C MET A 128 -4.86 8.66 -12.03
N ALA A 129 -4.25 7.65 -11.42
CA ALA A 129 -2.98 7.10 -11.89
C ALA A 129 -3.14 6.44 -13.27
N GLY A 130 -4.16 5.61 -13.46
CA GLY A 130 -4.48 5.00 -14.75
C GLY A 130 -4.69 6.04 -15.86
N GLN A 131 -5.45 7.10 -15.60
CA GLN A 131 -5.60 8.23 -16.51
C GLN A 131 -4.26 8.92 -16.83
N THR A 132 -3.37 9.03 -15.84
CA THR A 132 -2.04 9.62 -16.02
C THR A 132 -1.17 8.72 -16.88
N PHE A 133 -1.10 7.42 -16.60
CA PHE A 133 -0.35 6.43 -17.38
C PHE A 133 -0.81 6.36 -18.84
N ILE A 134 -2.14 6.38 -19.06
CA ILE A 134 -2.73 6.37 -20.41
C ILE A 134 -2.33 7.64 -21.18
N ARG A 135 -2.41 8.84 -20.56
CA ARG A 135 -1.98 10.08 -21.20
C ARG A 135 -0.50 10.11 -21.51
N GLN A 136 0.34 9.53 -20.65
CA GLN A 136 1.78 9.42 -20.85
C GLN A 136 2.15 8.43 -21.95
N GLY A 137 1.30 7.42 -22.20
CA GLY A 137 1.55 6.36 -23.16
C GLY A 137 2.67 5.38 -22.76
N SER A 138 3.16 5.47 -21.51
CA SER A 138 4.28 4.67 -21.01
C SER A 138 3.84 3.43 -20.22
N GLY A 139 2.53 3.29 -19.94
CA GLY A 139 2.06 2.31 -18.96
C GLY A 139 2.40 2.71 -17.52
N GLY A 140 2.28 1.78 -16.59
CA GLY A 140 2.60 2.00 -15.18
C GLY A 140 2.28 0.82 -14.28
N LYS A 141 2.62 0.95 -13.00
CA LYS A 141 2.40 -0.08 -11.98
C LYS A 141 1.53 0.47 -10.85
N ILE A 142 0.46 -0.25 -10.51
CA ILE A 142 -0.39 0.03 -9.34
C ILE A 142 -0.24 -1.14 -8.38
N ILE A 143 0.14 -0.84 -7.14
CA ILE A 143 0.35 -1.83 -6.09
C ILE A 143 -0.57 -1.48 -4.91
N ASN A 144 -1.52 -2.36 -4.63
CA ASN A 144 -2.49 -2.16 -3.57
C ASN A 144 -2.07 -2.92 -2.31
N PHE A 145 -2.31 -2.35 -1.14
CA PHE A 145 -2.25 -3.07 0.12
C PHE A 145 -3.62 -3.70 0.42
N ALA A 146 -3.76 -4.97 0.09
CA ALA A 146 -4.83 -5.81 0.59
C ALA A 146 -4.55 -6.22 2.06
N SER A 147 -4.85 -7.41 2.45
CA SER A 147 -4.58 -8.04 3.75
C SER A 147 -4.84 -9.53 3.63
N MET A 148 -4.32 -10.33 4.54
CA MET A 148 -4.79 -11.70 4.73
C MET A 148 -6.31 -11.75 4.98
N LEU A 149 -6.92 -10.68 5.53
CA LEU A 149 -8.38 -10.57 5.69
C LEU A 149 -9.15 -10.37 4.36
N ALA A 150 -8.47 -10.36 3.23
CA ALA A 150 -9.09 -10.53 1.91
C ALA A 150 -9.44 -12.01 1.61
N PHE A 151 -8.89 -12.95 2.37
CA PHE A 151 -9.07 -14.40 2.19
C PHE A 151 -9.94 -15.03 3.27
N PHE A 152 -10.00 -14.42 4.46
CA PHE A 152 -10.86 -14.87 5.57
C PHE A 152 -11.35 -13.67 6.40
N GLY A 153 -12.35 -13.90 7.26
CA GLY A 153 -12.91 -12.86 8.14
C GLY A 153 -12.04 -12.59 9.37
N GLY A 154 -12.17 -11.38 9.92
CA GLY A 154 -11.53 -10.99 11.17
C GLY A 154 -12.54 -10.68 12.27
N TYR A 155 -12.19 -10.95 13.52
CA TYR A 155 -13.04 -10.59 14.66
C TYR A 155 -13.01 -9.10 14.93
N THR A 156 -14.17 -8.50 15.13
CA THR A 156 -14.38 -7.09 15.49
C THR A 156 -13.95 -6.06 14.43
N VAL A 157 -13.67 -6.50 13.20
CA VAL A 157 -13.19 -5.64 12.11
C VAL A 157 -13.94 -5.88 10.79
N PRO A 158 -15.29 -5.94 10.79
CA PRO A 158 -16.06 -6.27 9.59
C PRO A 158 -15.81 -5.28 8.44
N ALA A 159 -15.78 -3.97 8.71
CA ALA A 159 -15.53 -2.95 7.71
C ALA A 159 -14.13 -3.06 7.08
N TYR A 160 -13.11 -3.35 7.90
CA TYR A 160 -11.76 -3.58 7.40
C TYR A 160 -11.70 -4.82 6.51
N ALA A 161 -12.25 -5.96 6.95
CA ALA A 161 -12.29 -7.19 6.17
C ALA A 161 -13.03 -6.98 4.83
N ALA A 162 -14.20 -6.33 4.86
CA ALA A 162 -14.95 -5.99 3.65
C ALA A 162 -14.12 -5.09 2.71
N SER A 163 -13.45 -4.05 3.24
CA SER A 163 -12.61 -3.17 2.44
C SER A 163 -11.46 -3.93 1.77
N LYS A 164 -10.80 -4.85 2.48
CA LYS A 164 -9.65 -5.60 1.95
C LYS A 164 -10.07 -6.69 0.96
N GLY A 165 -11.22 -7.31 1.16
CA GLY A 165 -11.86 -8.15 0.15
C GLY A 165 -12.22 -7.36 -1.11
N GLY A 166 -12.77 -6.14 -0.94
CA GLY A 166 -13.03 -5.20 -2.03
C GLY A 166 -11.76 -4.83 -2.81
N ILE A 167 -10.65 -4.56 -2.13
CA ILE A 167 -9.35 -4.28 -2.78
C ILE A 167 -8.87 -5.45 -3.62
N ALA A 168 -9.02 -6.70 -3.13
CA ALA A 168 -8.63 -7.87 -3.89
C ALA A 168 -9.43 -8.00 -5.21
N GLN A 169 -10.73 -7.73 -5.18
CA GLN A 169 -11.55 -7.76 -6.40
C GLN A 169 -11.32 -6.54 -7.30
N LEU A 170 -11.14 -5.35 -6.70
CA LEU A 170 -10.79 -4.13 -7.45
C LEU A 170 -9.48 -4.32 -8.24
N THR A 171 -8.47 -4.91 -7.62
CA THR A 171 -7.18 -5.23 -8.26
C THR A 171 -7.38 -6.04 -9.54
N LYS A 172 -8.20 -7.09 -9.49
CA LYS A 172 -8.52 -7.93 -10.66
C LYS A 172 -9.33 -7.19 -11.73
N ALA A 173 -10.31 -6.39 -11.31
CA ALA A 173 -11.14 -5.62 -12.24
C ALA A 173 -10.31 -4.60 -13.03
N LEU A 174 -9.43 -3.85 -12.35
CA LEU A 174 -8.56 -2.87 -12.98
C LEU A 174 -7.52 -3.53 -13.91
N CYS A 175 -6.97 -4.69 -13.52
CA CYS A 175 -6.12 -5.50 -14.37
C CYS A 175 -6.82 -5.85 -15.69
N ASN A 176 -8.04 -6.39 -15.64
CA ASN A 176 -8.79 -6.78 -16.84
C ASN A 176 -8.99 -5.64 -17.83
N GLU A 177 -9.16 -4.40 -17.36
CA GLU A 177 -9.38 -3.24 -18.23
C GLU A 177 -8.10 -2.57 -18.73
N TRP A 178 -6.99 -2.71 -18.00
CA TRP A 178 -5.81 -1.88 -18.22
C TRP A 178 -4.56 -2.64 -18.66
N ALA A 179 -4.55 -3.97 -18.60
CA ALA A 179 -3.39 -4.78 -19.01
C ALA A 179 -2.96 -4.51 -20.47
N GLU A 180 -3.93 -4.36 -21.40
CA GLU A 180 -3.66 -4.00 -22.80
C GLU A 180 -3.00 -2.61 -22.97
N LYS A 181 -3.06 -1.76 -21.94
CA LYS A 181 -2.46 -0.42 -21.90
C LYS A 181 -1.10 -0.43 -21.20
N ASN A 182 -0.50 -1.61 -20.97
CA ASN A 182 0.74 -1.80 -20.20
C ASN A 182 0.66 -1.25 -18.78
N ILE A 183 -0.50 -1.32 -18.14
CA ILE A 183 -0.69 -0.96 -16.74
C ILE A 183 -0.92 -2.23 -15.95
N ASN A 184 0.04 -2.61 -15.09
CA ASN A 184 -0.13 -3.75 -14.20
C ASN A 184 -0.75 -3.30 -12.86
N VAL A 185 -1.74 -4.05 -12.42
CA VAL A 185 -2.41 -3.80 -11.14
C VAL A 185 -2.34 -5.05 -10.28
N ASN A 186 -1.56 -4.98 -9.21
CA ASN A 186 -1.36 -6.10 -8.28
C ASN A 186 -1.57 -5.65 -6.83
N ALA A 187 -1.65 -6.60 -5.93
CA ALA A 187 -1.72 -6.31 -4.50
C ALA A 187 -0.78 -7.22 -3.71
N ILE A 188 -0.25 -6.70 -2.61
CA ILE A 188 0.29 -7.52 -1.53
C ILE A 188 -0.78 -7.71 -0.45
N ALA A 189 -0.77 -8.85 0.21
CA ALA A 189 -1.65 -9.18 1.33
C ALA A 189 -0.81 -9.46 2.59
N PRO A 190 -0.45 -8.42 3.36
CA PRO A 190 0.31 -8.60 4.59
C PRO A 190 -0.45 -9.45 5.61
N GLY A 191 0.29 -10.26 6.35
CA GLY A 191 -0.17 -10.99 7.51
C GLY A 191 -0.13 -10.16 8.79
N TYR A 192 0.24 -10.80 9.89
CA TYR A 192 0.51 -10.11 11.15
C TYR A 192 1.85 -9.41 11.11
N MET A 193 1.80 -8.07 11.17
CA MET A 193 2.96 -7.20 11.05
C MET A 193 3.15 -6.39 12.33
N ASP A 194 4.39 -6.26 12.78
CA ASP A 194 4.77 -5.41 13.91
C ASP A 194 4.83 -3.96 13.44
N THR A 195 3.72 -3.27 13.66
CA THR A 195 3.51 -1.87 13.28
C THR A 195 2.63 -1.19 14.31
N GLU A 196 2.60 0.14 14.31
CA GLU A 196 1.78 0.93 15.23
C GLU A 196 0.29 0.54 15.22
N MET A 197 -0.24 0.08 14.09
CA MET A 197 -1.63 -0.41 13.99
C MET A 197 -1.89 -1.64 14.86
N ASN A 198 -0.86 -2.40 15.20
CA ASN A 198 -0.95 -3.67 15.92
C ASN A 198 -0.32 -3.63 17.32
N THR A 199 0.08 -2.45 17.85
CA THR A 199 0.77 -2.34 19.14
C THR A 199 0.07 -3.06 20.30
N ALA A 200 -1.26 -3.01 20.32
CA ALA A 200 -2.04 -3.74 21.33
C ALA A 200 -1.93 -5.28 21.21
N LEU A 201 -1.60 -5.81 20.04
CA LEU A 201 -1.44 -7.25 19.78
C LEU A 201 0.03 -7.69 19.86
N THR A 202 0.98 -6.77 19.68
CA THR A 202 2.42 -7.07 19.75
C THR A 202 2.99 -6.95 21.17
N ASP A 203 2.18 -6.53 22.15
CA ASP A 203 2.55 -6.59 23.57
C ASP A 203 2.73 -8.06 23.99
N PRO A 204 3.93 -8.46 24.44
CA PRO A 204 4.21 -9.83 24.91
C PRO A 204 3.29 -10.28 26.07
N ASN A 205 2.72 -9.35 26.83
CA ASN A 205 1.76 -9.65 27.90
C ASN A 205 0.34 -9.92 27.37
N ASN A 206 0.06 -9.60 26.11
CA ASN A 206 -1.21 -9.94 25.50
C ASN A 206 -1.26 -11.45 25.21
N PRO A 207 -2.25 -12.20 25.76
CA PRO A 207 -2.32 -13.65 25.56
C PRO A 207 -2.44 -14.05 24.07
N ARG A 208 -2.98 -13.17 23.23
CA ARG A 208 -3.08 -13.41 21.79
C ARG A 208 -1.74 -13.28 21.05
N PHE A 209 -0.74 -12.59 21.61
CA PHE A 209 0.59 -12.47 21.00
C PHE A 209 1.20 -13.84 20.72
N LYS A 210 1.23 -14.68 21.77
CA LYS A 210 1.78 -16.03 21.66
C LYS A 210 0.95 -16.91 20.71
N GLU A 211 -0.36 -16.88 20.84
CA GLU A 211 -1.29 -17.66 19.97
C GLU A 211 -1.05 -17.32 18.49
N ILE A 212 -1.00 -16.03 18.15
CA ILE A 212 -0.77 -15.57 16.79
C ILE A 212 0.63 -15.98 16.31
N THR A 213 1.66 -15.77 17.12
CA THR A 213 3.05 -16.10 16.77
C THR A 213 3.22 -17.59 16.54
N ASP A 214 2.60 -18.43 17.36
CA ASP A 214 2.64 -19.90 17.24
C ASP A 214 1.95 -20.38 15.95
N ARG A 215 0.96 -19.65 15.47
CA ARG A 215 0.28 -19.97 14.21
C ARG A 215 1.10 -19.54 12.98
N ILE A 216 1.93 -18.51 13.06
CA ILE A 216 2.80 -18.12 11.94
C ILE A 216 3.90 -19.19 11.77
N PRO A 217 4.04 -19.84 10.59
CA PRO A 217 5.13 -20.81 10.35
C PRO A 217 6.53 -20.23 10.58
N HIS A 218 6.79 -19.00 10.17
CA HIS A 218 8.05 -18.29 10.40
C HIS A 218 8.32 -17.93 11.88
N LYS A 219 7.34 -18.14 12.78
CA LYS A 219 7.48 -17.90 14.24
C LYS A 219 7.87 -16.47 14.63
N ARG A 220 7.63 -15.52 13.75
CA ARG A 220 7.77 -14.10 14.01
C ARG A 220 6.72 -13.29 13.28
N TRP A 221 6.47 -12.11 13.77
CA TRP A 221 5.71 -11.09 13.07
C TRP A 221 6.55 -10.52 11.92
N GLY A 222 5.90 -10.08 10.86
CA GLY A 222 6.55 -9.34 9.78
C GLY A 222 6.84 -7.90 10.21
N THR A 223 7.74 -7.25 9.50
CA THR A 223 8.17 -5.87 9.73
C THR A 223 8.04 -5.04 8.45
N PRO A 224 8.20 -3.71 8.48
CA PRO A 224 8.27 -2.90 7.26
C PRO A 224 9.37 -3.35 6.28
N GLU A 225 10.44 -3.98 6.76
CA GLU A 225 11.51 -4.53 5.91
C GLU A 225 11.01 -5.69 5.04
N ASP A 226 10.11 -6.52 5.57
CA ASP A 226 9.58 -7.69 4.85
C ASP A 226 8.71 -7.34 3.63
N VAL A 227 8.24 -6.11 3.52
CA VAL A 227 7.46 -5.66 2.34
C VAL A 227 8.30 -5.04 1.24
N LYS A 228 9.54 -4.63 1.51
CA LYS A 228 10.41 -3.98 0.51
C LYS A 228 10.60 -4.84 -0.75
N GLY A 229 11.03 -6.07 -0.57
CA GLY A 229 11.26 -7.00 -1.69
C GLY A 229 10.03 -7.19 -2.59
N PRO A 230 8.87 -7.60 -2.06
CA PRO A 230 7.63 -7.69 -2.81
C PRO A 230 7.23 -6.40 -3.53
N ILE A 231 7.37 -5.24 -2.90
CA ILE A 231 7.05 -3.94 -3.52
C ILE A 231 8.01 -3.62 -4.66
N ILE A 232 9.33 -3.80 -4.48
CA ILE A 232 10.33 -3.60 -5.55
C ILE A 232 10.04 -4.53 -6.73
N PHE A 233 9.76 -5.81 -6.46
CA PHE A 233 9.41 -6.77 -7.48
C PHE A 233 8.20 -6.32 -8.30
N LEU A 234 7.10 -5.96 -7.64
CA LEU A 234 5.86 -5.52 -8.29
C LEU A 234 5.98 -4.17 -9.01
N ALA A 235 6.88 -3.30 -8.56
CA ALA A 235 7.14 -2.01 -9.17
C ALA A 235 8.07 -2.09 -10.40
N SER A 236 8.80 -3.18 -10.56
CA SER A 236 9.87 -3.32 -11.55
C SER A 236 9.47 -4.13 -12.78
N SER A 237 10.40 -4.21 -13.76
CA SER A 237 10.21 -5.05 -14.95
C SER A 237 10.23 -6.55 -14.66
N ALA A 238 10.64 -6.96 -13.45
CA ALA A 238 10.58 -8.37 -13.02
C ALA A 238 9.14 -8.91 -12.95
N SER A 239 8.13 -8.01 -12.89
CA SER A 239 6.70 -8.35 -12.78
C SER A 239 5.88 -7.95 -14.01
N ASP A 240 6.50 -7.71 -15.19
CA ASP A 240 5.77 -7.20 -16.36
C ASP A 240 4.66 -8.15 -16.87
N TYR A 241 4.79 -9.46 -16.62
CA TYR A 241 3.76 -10.45 -16.98
C TYR A 241 2.94 -10.95 -15.77
N LEU A 242 3.09 -10.29 -14.61
CA LEU A 242 2.28 -10.55 -13.43
C LEU A 242 1.21 -9.46 -13.28
N ASP A 243 -0.06 -9.85 -13.34
CA ASP A 243 -1.16 -8.90 -13.26
C ASP A 243 -2.38 -9.51 -12.56
N GLY A 244 -3.15 -8.70 -11.84
CA GLY A 244 -4.32 -9.12 -11.06
C GLY A 244 -4.01 -9.99 -9.85
N ALA A 245 -2.73 -10.14 -9.47
CA ALA A 245 -2.31 -11.02 -8.39
C ALA A 245 -2.53 -10.39 -7.00
N ILE A 246 -2.86 -11.25 -6.02
CA ILE A 246 -2.92 -10.90 -4.60
C ILE A 246 -1.86 -11.76 -3.89
N ILE A 247 -0.72 -11.17 -3.56
CA ILE A 247 0.46 -11.89 -3.08
C ILE A 247 0.52 -11.85 -1.55
N PRO A 248 0.36 -12.98 -0.84
CA PRO A 248 0.54 -13.03 0.60
C PRO A 248 1.98 -12.69 1.01
N VAL A 249 2.12 -11.84 2.03
CA VAL A 249 3.38 -11.51 2.70
C VAL A 249 3.13 -11.71 4.20
N ASP A 250 3.07 -12.97 4.64
CA ASP A 250 2.43 -13.34 5.90
C ASP A 250 3.20 -14.39 6.72
N GLY A 251 4.44 -14.71 6.33
CA GLY A 251 5.24 -15.74 7.00
C GLY A 251 4.63 -17.14 6.94
N GLY A 252 3.72 -17.40 5.97
CA GLY A 252 3.04 -18.67 5.78
C GLY A 252 1.73 -18.80 6.57
N TYR A 253 1.20 -17.73 7.13
CA TYR A 253 -0.02 -17.77 7.97
C TYR A 253 -1.24 -18.35 7.23
N LEU A 254 -1.42 -18.01 5.94
CA LEU A 254 -2.57 -18.45 5.16
C LEU A 254 -2.55 -19.92 4.75
N VAL A 255 -1.41 -20.58 4.81
CA VAL A 255 -1.27 -21.98 4.38
C VAL A 255 -1.25 -22.98 5.54
N LYS A 256 -1.47 -22.51 6.77
CA LYS A 256 -1.48 -23.34 7.98
C LYS A 256 -2.86 -23.37 8.65
#